data_fe76ae3d02446f60f621bc862a44ffde
#
_entry.id   fe76ae3d02446f60f621bc862a44ffde
#
_cell.length_a   1.000
_cell.length_b   1.000
_cell.length_c   1.000
_cell.angle_alpha   90.00
_cell.angle_beta   90.00
_cell.angle_gamma   90.00
#
_symmetry.space_group_name_H-M   'P 1'
#
loop_
_entity.id
_entity.type
_entity.pdbx_description
1 polymer ?
#
loop_
_entity_poly.entity_id
_entity_poly.type
_entity_poly.pdbx_seq_one_letter_code
_entity_poly.pdbx_strand_id
1 'polypeptide(L)'
;MRHRIIIPVTGLFLLMACARQESYTVSVAGDDKMEGMQHLYESNTYGYYFGVDSDLTKGKTKSNILEMDHADDSLYLMIESAGMERQIAVQVFMDYEQIPIIVDGSPYFTYYINAGERYSEEIPFQLGIEVNEQYSHKMVTCMTVSSDLHECDTEGTPTNVYSLAYDWILQFNQEQELFLKEKEYQSPTKEYQDMWNGLLINNDITELKRTIPPKEIQCSPGEKIELQYQIGGLGNCEEVLMLLSLDMKQIMVDDKNYLVFKERDKNIMSGTVMITAPEQPGLYDLTGWIIEDPFKKEEKEVFPLAAAPRFTIHVTL
;
A
#
# COMPACT_ATOMS: atom_id res chain seq x y z
N MET A 1 -27.46 19.93 45.93
CA MET A 1 -27.23 20.54 44.61
C MET A 1 -25.90 20.09 44.09
N ARG A 2 -25.88 19.15 43.13
CA ARG A 2 -24.66 18.64 42.50
C ARG A 2 -24.52 19.33 41.15
N HIS A 3 -23.52 20.21 41.00
CA HIS A 3 -23.19 20.82 39.73
C HIS A 3 -22.45 19.81 38.87
N ARG A 4 -23.06 19.45 37.76
CA ARG A 4 -22.40 18.71 36.65
C ARG A 4 -21.66 19.73 35.82
N ILE A 5 -20.33 19.63 35.78
CA ILE A 5 -19.48 20.35 34.87
C ILE A 5 -19.55 19.61 33.52
N ILE A 6 -20.15 20.24 32.53
CA ILE A 6 -20.11 19.78 31.14
C ILE A 6 -18.88 20.39 30.52
N ILE A 7 -17.88 19.57 30.28
CA ILE A 7 -16.68 19.97 29.49
C ILE A 7 -17.07 19.78 28.02
N PRO A 8 -16.99 20.81 27.18
CA PRO A 8 -17.25 20.64 25.75
C PRO A 8 -16.09 19.89 25.10
N VAL A 9 -16.37 18.68 24.62
CA VAL A 9 -15.46 17.84 23.83
C VAL A 9 -15.51 18.34 22.39
N THR A 10 -14.95 19.48 22.10
CA THR A 10 -14.90 20.04 20.73
C THR A 10 -13.48 20.26 20.22
N GLY A 11 -12.49 19.61 20.83
CA GLY A 11 -11.10 19.78 20.45
C GLY A 11 -10.35 18.51 20.06
N LEU A 12 -11.02 17.35 19.97
CA LEU A 12 -10.32 16.06 19.84
C LEU A 12 -10.52 15.37 18.48
N PHE A 13 -11.22 15.98 17.56
CA PHE A 13 -11.53 15.32 16.28
C PHE A 13 -10.50 15.58 15.16
N LEU A 14 -9.54 16.48 15.35
CA LEU A 14 -8.55 16.81 14.31
C LEU A 14 -7.22 16.07 14.42
N LEU A 15 -7.00 15.32 15.52
CA LEU A 15 -5.78 14.51 15.69
C LEU A 15 -6.01 13.00 15.47
N MET A 16 -7.25 12.56 15.29
CA MET A 16 -7.56 11.15 14.99
C MET A 16 -7.61 10.81 13.49
N ALA A 17 -7.53 11.78 12.62
CA ALA A 17 -7.49 11.53 11.18
C ALA A 17 -6.16 10.94 10.67
N CYS A 18 -5.09 11.01 11.48
CA CYS A 18 -3.80 10.39 11.15
C CYS A 18 -3.46 9.17 12.02
N ALA A 19 -4.27 8.80 13.01
CA ALA A 19 -3.90 7.81 14.01
C ALA A 19 -4.88 6.64 14.14
N ARG A 20 -5.50 6.27 13.09
CA ARG A 20 -6.09 4.99 12.75
C ARG A 20 -6.69 5.20 11.38
N GLN A 21 -6.02 4.73 10.38
CA GLN A 21 -6.71 4.15 9.26
C GLN A 21 -7.57 3.05 9.90
N GLU A 22 -8.75 3.40 10.39
CA GLU A 22 -9.79 2.41 10.50
C GLU A 22 -10.03 2.02 9.04
N SER A 23 -9.25 1.05 8.60
CA SER A 23 -9.66 0.24 7.49
C SER A 23 -11.02 -0.27 7.91
N TYR A 24 -12.06 0.32 7.39
CA TYR A 24 -13.34 -0.34 7.33
C TYR A 24 -13.16 -1.49 6.35
N THR A 25 -12.33 -2.44 6.73
CA THR A 25 -12.39 -3.79 6.24
C THR A 25 -13.70 -4.31 6.79
N VAL A 26 -14.77 -4.07 6.07
CA VAL A 26 -15.91 -4.97 6.15
C VAL A 26 -15.36 -6.28 5.59
N SER A 27 -14.64 -7.02 6.42
CA SER A 27 -14.24 -8.38 6.14
C SER A 27 -15.50 -9.21 6.27
N VAL A 28 -16.24 -9.30 5.19
CA VAL A 28 -17.44 -10.09 5.16
C VAL A 28 -17.14 -11.32 4.32
N ALA A 29 -16.97 -12.42 5.01
CA ALA A 29 -16.99 -13.73 4.39
C ALA A 29 -18.45 -14.13 4.15
N GLY A 30 -18.79 -14.52 2.94
CA GLY A 30 -20.10 -15.09 2.61
C GLY A 30 -21.16 -14.06 2.18
N ASP A 31 -22.42 -14.44 2.31
CA ASP A 31 -23.61 -13.66 1.89
C ASP A 31 -23.68 -12.26 2.53
N ASP A 32 -23.00 -12.05 3.64
CA ASP A 32 -22.91 -10.75 4.31
C ASP A 32 -22.12 -9.68 3.51
N LYS A 33 -21.33 -10.02 2.49
CA LYS A 33 -20.62 -9.04 1.63
C LYS A 33 -21.57 -8.07 0.98
N MET A 34 -22.68 -8.59 0.46
CA MET A 34 -23.72 -7.80 -0.19
C MET A 34 -24.44 -6.86 0.78
N GLU A 35 -24.69 -7.31 2.03
CA GLU A 35 -25.32 -6.45 3.05
C GLU A 35 -24.41 -5.30 3.48
N GLY A 36 -23.11 -5.53 3.65
CA GLY A 36 -22.16 -4.46 4.00
C GLY A 36 -22.04 -3.40 2.93
N MET A 37 -21.96 -3.81 1.66
CA MET A 37 -21.92 -2.90 0.52
C MET A 37 -23.26 -2.15 0.32
N GLN A 38 -24.39 -2.83 0.49
CA GLN A 38 -25.70 -2.19 0.42
C GLN A 38 -25.83 -1.08 1.47
N HIS A 39 -25.28 -1.28 2.66
CA HIS A 39 -25.28 -0.26 3.70
C HIS A 39 -24.39 0.95 3.35
N LEU A 40 -23.22 0.75 2.72
CA LEU A 40 -22.41 1.84 2.19
C LEU A 40 -23.16 2.65 1.11
N TYR A 41 -23.85 1.99 0.20
CA TYR A 41 -24.65 2.66 -0.84
C TYR A 41 -25.82 3.46 -0.26
N GLU A 42 -26.50 2.95 0.75
CA GLU A 42 -27.64 3.61 1.38
C GLU A 42 -27.23 4.81 2.24
N SER A 43 -26.02 4.79 2.81
CA SER A 43 -25.54 5.87 3.66
C SER A 43 -24.86 7.03 2.92
N ASN A 44 -24.77 7.00 1.58
CA ASN A 44 -23.93 7.91 0.78
C ASN A 44 -22.47 7.95 1.24
N THR A 45 -21.98 6.85 1.82
CA THR A 45 -20.64 6.75 2.33
C THR A 45 -19.71 6.34 1.19
N TYR A 46 -18.56 6.99 1.10
CA TYR A 46 -17.51 6.59 0.18
C TYR A 46 -16.80 5.36 0.77
N GLY A 47 -16.56 4.37 -0.05
CA GLY A 47 -15.87 3.17 0.40
C GLY A 47 -15.27 2.39 -0.77
N TYR A 48 -14.28 1.59 -0.47
CA TYR A 48 -13.71 0.62 -1.40
C TYR A 48 -13.19 -0.58 -0.65
N TYR A 49 -13.24 -1.69 -1.34
CA TYR A 49 -12.66 -2.95 -0.91
C TYR A 49 -11.69 -3.43 -1.98
N PHE A 50 -10.60 -4.01 -1.53
CA PHE A 50 -9.61 -4.64 -2.37
C PHE A 50 -9.16 -5.95 -1.74
N GLY A 51 -9.07 -7.00 -2.53
CA GLY A 51 -8.57 -8.30 -2.09
C GLY A 51 -8.09 -9.13 -3.27
N VAL A 52 -7.40 -10.20 -2.95
CA VAL A 52 -7.00 -11.22 -3.91
C VAL A 52 -7.43 -12.60 -3.40
N ASP A 53 -7.84 -13.45 -4.30
CA ASP A 53 -8.20 -14.83 -3.99
C ASP A 53 -7.69 -15.78 -5.08
N SER A 54 -7.68 -17.08 -4.80
CA SER A 54 -7.43 -18.15 -5.76
C SER A 54 -8.61 -19.11 -5.81
N ASP A 55 -8.70 -19.96 -6.81
CA ASP A 55 -9.76 -20.98 -6.89
C ASP A 55 -9.78 -21.90 -5.68
N LEU A 56 -8.63 -22.18 -5.06
CA LEU A 56 -8.51 -23.04 -3.90
C LEU A 56 -8.87 -22.36 -2.58
N THR A 57 -8.63 -21.04 -2.46
CA THR A 57 -8.89 -20.25 -1.24
C THR A 57 -10.21 -19.51 -1.28
N LYS A 58 -10.83 -19.39 -2.43
CA LYS A 58 -12.06 -18.62 -2.65
C LYS A 58 -13.17 -18.98 -1.67
N GLY A 59 -13.57 -17.98 -0.90
CA GLY A 59 -14.59 -18.10 0.12
C GLY A 59 -14.19 -18.87 1.38
N LYS A 60 -12.91 -19.26 1.53
CA LYS A 60 -12.47 -20.07 2.66
C LYS A 60 -11.71 -19.34 3.74
N THR A 61 -10.97 -18.27 3.41
CA THR A 61 -9.96 -17.77 4.36
C THR A 61 -9.94 -16.27 4.55
N LYS A 62 -9.69 -15.91 5.82
CA LYS A 62 -9.21 -14.60 6.24
C LYS A 62 -7.67 -14.58 6.33
N SER A 63 -7.00 -15.57 5.77
CA SER A 63 -5.56 -15.79 5.83
C SER A 63 -4.87 -15.13 4.66
N ASN A 64 -3.63 -14.70 4.87
CA ASN A 64 -2.75 -14.17 3.82
C ASN A 64 -2.13 -15.25 2.93
N ILE A 65 -2.57 -16.50 3.02
CA ILE A 65 -2.10 -17.59 2.15
C ILE A 65 -3.04 -17.74 0.95
N LEU A 66 -2.46 -17.67 -0.25
CA LEU A 66 -3.11 -17.99 -1.52
C LEU A 66 -2.58 -19.33 -2.00
N GLU A 67 -3.42 -20.37 -1.92
CA GLU A 67 -3.08 -21.70 -2.41
C GLU A 67 -3.39 -21.78 -3.92
N MET A 68 -2.47 -22.39 -4.68
CA MET A 68 -2.59 -22.65 -6.11
C MET A 68 -2.08 -24.07 -6.42
N ASP A 69 -2.65 -24.71 -7.43
CA ASP A 69 -2.12 -25.97 -7.93
C ASP A 69 -0.89 -25.73 -8.82
N HIS A 70 -0.95 -24.72 -9.69
CA HIS A 70 0.10 -24.33 -10.62
C HIS A 70 0.23 -22.80 -10.74
N ALA A 71 1.41 -22.35 -11.14
CA ALA A 71 1.70 -20.92 -11.29
C ALA A 71 0.92 -20.23 -12.43
N ASP A 72 0.43 -21.00 -13.39
CA ASP A 72 -0.40 -20.53 -14.50
C ASP A 72 -1.92 -20.54 -14.20
N ASP A 73 -2.32 -20.99 -13.01
CA ASP A 73 -3.70 -20.89 -12.57
C ASP A 73 -4.10 -19.42 -12.38
N SER A 74 -5.40 -19.17 -12.44
CA SER A 74 -5.92 -17.82 -12.26
C SER A 74 -6.00 -17.45 -10.80
N LEU A 75 -5.57 -16.22 -10.51
CA LEU A 75 -5.90 -15.46 -9.32
C LEU A 75 -7.01 -14.46 -9.64
N TYR A 76 -7.68 -13.94 -8.63
CA TYR A 76 -8.82 -13.02 -8.79
C TYR A 76 -8.61 -11.76 -8.00
N LEU A 77 -8.63 -10.61 -8.67
CA LEU A 77 -8.75 -9.30 -8.01
C LEU A 77 -10.21 -9.09 -7.64
N MET A 78 -10.49 -8.90 -6.37
CA MET A 78 -11.81 -8.52 -5.88
C MET A 78 -11.79 -7.03 -5.59
N ILE A 79 -12.53 -6.24 -6.36
CA ILE A 79 -12.54 -4.78 -6.26
C ILE A 79 -13.97 -4.29 -6.13
N GLU A 80 -14.20 -3.52 -5.09
CA GLU A 80 -15.47 -2.83 -4.88
C GLU A 80 -15.20 -1.35 -4.65
N SER A 81 -16.03 -0.49 -5.22
CA SER A 81 -15.97 0.96 -5.04
C SER A 81 -17.37 1.53 -4.97
N ALA A 82 -17.61 2.41 -4.01
CA ALA A 82 -18.86 3.12 -3.82
C ALA A 82 -18.60 4.62 -3.68
N GLY A 83 -19.53 5.44 -4.19
CA GLY A 83 -19.52 6.88 -4.05
C GLY A 83 -19.38 7.60 -5.37
N MET A 84 -18.19 7.95 -5.81
CA MET A 84 -17.95 8.68 -7.05
C MET A 84 -17.23 7.83 -8.09
N GLU A 85 -17.39 8.16 -9.36
CA GLU A 85 -16.57 7.58 -10.42
C GLU A 85 -15.11 7.93 -10.20
N ARG A 86 -14.22 6.93 -10.42
CA ARG A 86 -12.78 7.09 -10.24
C ARG A 86 -11.98 6.08 -11.03
N GLN A 87 -10.76 6.44 -11.35
CA GLN A 87 -9.80 5.49 -11.87
C GLN A 87 -9.11 4.78 -10.69
N ILE A 88 -8.99 3.46 -10.79
CA ILE A 88 -8.26 2.61 -9.85
C ILE A 88 -7.07 2.02 -10.61
N ALA A 89 -5.89 2.05 -10.01
CA ALA A 89 -4.70 1.39 -10.53
C ALA A 89 -4.33 0.21 -9.61
N VAL A 90 -4.03 -0.93 -10.20
CA VAL A 90 -3.58 -2.13 -9.49
C VAL A 90 -2.18 -2.50 -9.93
N GLN A 91 -1.30 -2.75 -8.95
CA GLN A 91 0.06 -3.23 -9.13
C GLN A 91 0.24 -4.54 -8.37
N VAL A 92 1.04 -5.43 -8.92
CA VAL A 92 1.43 -6.70 -8.28
C VAL A 92 2.95 -6.79 -8.23
N PHE A 93 3.45 -7.17 -7.07
CA PHE A 93 4.88 -7.41 -6.83
C PHE A 93 5.06 -8.87 -6.40
N MET A 94 6.00 -9.56 -7.02
CA MET A 94 6.42 -10.89 -6.61
C MET A 94 7.82 -10.82 -6.05
N ASP A 95 8.02 -11.33 -4.82
CA ASP A 95 9.29 -11.24 -4.11
C ASP A 95 9.87 -9.81 -4.12
N TYR A 96 8.95 -8.82 -3.99
CA TYR A 96 9.19 -7.37 -3.91
C TYR A 96 9.70 -6.72 -5.21
N GLU A 97 9.50 -7.38 -6.36
CA GLU A 97 9.70 -6.80 -7.68
C GLU A 97 8.36 -6.69 -8.41
N GLN A 98 8.08 -5.52 -9.01
CA GLN A 98 6.86 -5.33 -9.77
C GLN A 98 6.86 -6.23 -10.99
N ILE A 99 5.79 -7.00 -11.14
CA ILE A 99 5.61 -7.93 -12.24
C ILE A 99 4.40 -7.54 -13.09
N PRO A 100 4.37 -7.89 -14.37
CA PRO A 100 3.14 -7.79 -15.15
C PRO A 100 2.13 -8.83 -14.68
N ILE A 101 0.86 -8.48 -14.72
CA ILE A 101 -0.26 -9.42 -14.66
C ILE A 101 -0.89 -9.55 -16.04
N ILE A 102 -1.43 -10.73 -16.34
CA ILE A 102 -2.13 -10.99 -17.59
C ILE A 102 -3.63 -10.95 -17.31
N VAL A 103 -4.31 -9.97 -17.89
CA VAL A 103 -5.77 -9.85 -17.84
C VAL A 103 -6.27 -9.90 -19.28
N ASP A 104 -7.25 -10.77 -19.55
CA ASP A 104 -7.81 -10.98 -20.89
C ASP A 104 -6.73 -11.25 -21.96
N GLY A 105 -5.67 -11.99 -21.57
CA GLY A 105 -4.55 -12.35 -22.45
C GLY A 105 -3.56 -11.23 -22.75
N SER A 106 -3.67 -10.08 -22.12
CA SER A 106 -2.76 -8.94 -22.27
C SER A 106 -1.97 -8.65 -21.02
N PRO A 107 -0.64 -8.38 -21.12
CA PRO A 107 0.20 -8.09 -19.96
C PRO A 107 0.09 -6.61 -19.52
N TYR A 108 -0.01 -6.37 -18.21
CA TYR A 108 -0.07 -5.04 -17.60
C TYR A 108 0.85 -4.98 -16.36
N PHE A 109 1.84 -4.10 -16.33
CA PHE A 109 2.57 -3.78 -15.10
C PHE A 109 1.71 -2.99 -14.12
N THR A 110 0.81 -2.17 -14.64
CA THR A 110 -0.23 -1.49 -13.88
C THR A 110 -1.54 -1.67 -14.61
N TYR A 111 -2.51 -2.25 -13.94
CA TYR A 111 -3.84 -2.47 -14.51
C TYR A 111 -4.78 -1.36 -14.06
N TYR A 112 -5.35 -0.63 -15.00
CA TYR A 112 -6.24 0.50 -14.75
C TYR A 112 -7.71 0.12 -14.94
N ILE A 113 -8.54 0.54 -14.00
CA ILE A 113 -9.98 0.28 -13.95
C ILE A 113 -10.71 1.60 -13.80
N ASN A 114 -11.67 1.87 -14.67
CA ASN A 114 -12.58 3.00 -14.52
C ASN A 114 -13.81 2.53 -13.74
N ALA A 115 -13.77 2.69 -12.42
CA ALA A 115 -14.86 2.31 -11.52
C ALA A 115 -15.94 3.40 -11.52
N GLY A 116 -17.17 3.03 -11.88
CA GLY A 116 -18.34 3.90 -11.77
C GLY A 116 -18.73 4.17 -10.31
N GLU A 117 -19.81 4.93 -10.09
CA GLU A 117 -20.33 5.26 -8.74
C GLU A 117 -20.62 4.02 -7.89
N ARG A 118 -20.90 2.90 -8.53
CA ARG A 118 -21.08 1.57 -7.92
C ARG A 118 -20.37 0.56 -8.78
N TYR A 119 -19.28 0.03 -8.24
CA TYR A 119 -18.44 -0.92 -8.93
C TYR A 119 -18.18 -2.11 -8.02
N SER A 120 -18.41 -3.32 -8.50
CA SER A 120 -18.07 -4.56 -7.80
C SER A 120 -17.76 -5.62 -8.85
N GLU A 121 -16.50 -5.95 -8.97
CA GLU A 121 -16.03 -6.97 -9.93
C GLU A 121 -14.97 -7.88 -9.33
N GLU A 122 -14.99 -9.10 -9.85
CA GLU A 122 -13.98 -10.11 -9.65
C GLU A 122 -13.27 -10.32 -11.00
N ILE A 123 -12.01 -9.90 -11.07
CA ILE A 123 -11.24 -9.86 -12.31
C ILE A 123 -10.21 -10.99 -12.28
N PRO A 124 -10.33 -12.03 -13.13
CA PRO A 124 -9.32 -13.06 -13.23
C PRO A 124 -8.03 -12.51 -13.83
N PHE A 125 -6.90 -12.89 -13.26
CA PHE A 125 -5.58 -12.57 -13.79
C PHE A 125 -4.61 -13.73 -13.59
N GLN A 126 -3.55 -13.76 -14.39
CA GLN A 126 -2.42 -14.67 -14.23
C GLN A 126 -1.14 -13.87 -13.98
N LEU A 127 -0.15 -14.52 -13.39
CA LEU A 127 1.17 -13.92 -13.22
C LEU A 127 1.88 -13.87 -14.58
N GLY A 128 2.39 -12.72 -14.98
CA GLY A 128 3.06 -12.53 -16.26
C GLY A 128 4.55 -12.88 -16.28
N ILE A 129 4.97 -13.73 -15.34
CA ILE A 129 6.35 -14.23 -15.21
C ILE A 129 6.35 -15.75 -14.97
N GLU A 130 7.48 -16.39 -15.18
CA GLU A 130 7.70 -17.76 -14.71
C GLU A 130 7.97 -17.76 -13.21
N VAL A 131 7.25 -18.58 -12.47
CA VAL A 131 7.38 -18.74 -11.02
C VAL A 131 7.95 -20.13 -10.69
N ASN A 132 8.90 -20.19 -9.77
CA ASN A 132 9.45 -21.48 -9.34
C ASN A 132 8.53 -22.13 -8.29
N GLU A 133 7.68 -23.03 -8.74
CA GLU A 133 6.70 -23.76 -7.93
C GLU A 133 7.32 -24.67 -6.84
N GLN A 134 8.65 -24.75 -6.74
CA GLN A 134 9.32 -25.48 -5.65
C GLN A 134 9.34 -24.69 -4.34
N TYR A 135 9.05 -23.40 -4.38
CA TYR A 135 9.04 -22.49 -3.24
C TYR A 135 7.68 -21.81 -3.09
N SER A 136 7.39 -21.38 -1.88
CA SER A 136 6.37 -20.34 -1.65
C SER A 136 6.97 -18.97 -1.94
N HIS A 137 6.16 -18.04 -2.42
CA HIS A 137 6.61 -16.71 -2.78
C HIS A 137 5.85 -15.63 -2.00
N LYS A 138 6.48 -14.49 -1.77
CA LYS A 138 5.80 -13.29 -1.29
C LYS A 138 5.19 -12.54 -2.45
N MET A 139 3.90 -12.25 -2.34
CA MET A 139 3.21 -11.40 -3.31
C MET A 139 2.60 -10.19 -2.59
N VAL A 140 2.92 -9.00 -3.06
CA VAL A 140 2.29 -7.76 -2.59
C VAL A 140 1.38 -7.25 -3.68
N THR A 141 0.14 -6.96 -3.32
CA THR A 141 -0.82 -6.35 -4.23
C THR A 141 -1.19 -4.97 -3.74
N CYS A 142 -1.15 -3.99 -4.62
CA CYS A 142 -1.43 -2.60 -4.30
C CYS A 142 -2.57 -2.08 -5.17
N MET A 143 -3.51 -1.38 -4.55
CA MET A 143 -4.57 -0.65 -5.22
C MET A 143 -4.42 0.84 -4.90
N THR A 144 -4.32 1.67 -5.92
CA THR A 144 -4.32 3.13 -5.80
C THR A 144 -5.63 3.67 -6.34
N VAL A 145 -6.38 4.35 -5.49
CA VAL A 145 -7.68 4.95 -5.82
C VAL A 145 -7.48 6.37 -6.34
N SER A 146 -8.27 6.79 -7.32
CA SER A 146 -8.11 8.08 -8.01
C SER A 146 -6.69 8.26 -8.55
N SER A 147 -6.23 7.25 -9.30
CA SER A 147 -4.88 7.20 -9.85
C SER A 147 -4.65 8.22 -10.99
N ASP A 148 -5.71 8.81 -11.49
CA ASP A 148 -5.75 9.89 -12.50
C ASP A 148 -5.62 11.30 -11.90
N LEU A 149 -5.64 11.43 -10.56
CA LEU A 149 -5.49 12.69 -9.85
C LEU A 149 -4.13 12.76 -9.17
N HIS A 150 -3.45 13.89 -9.31
CA HIS A 150 -2.22 14.16 -8.59
C HIS A 150 -2.50 14.78 -7.22
N GLU A 151 -1.65 14.48 -6.23
CA GLU A 151 -1.83 14.99 -4.87
C GLU A 151 -1.78 16.53 -4.83
N CYS A 152 -0.96 17.16 -5.67
CA CYS A 152 -0.86 18.63 -5.75
C CYS A 152 -2.17 19.28 -6.25
N ASP A 153 -3.00 18.57 -7.01
CA ASP A 153 -4.27 19.09 -7.55
C ASP A 153 -5.42 18.96 -6.54
N THR A 154 -5.22 18.28 -5.42
CA THR A 154 -6.26 18.08 -4.42
C THR A 154 -6.40 19.29 -3.50
N GLU A 155 -7.59 19.91 -3.46
CA GLU A 155 -7.92 20.92 -2.47
C GLU A 155 -8.36 20.26 -1.15
N GLY A 156 -7.73 20.62 -0.04
CA GLY A 156 -8.14 20.20 1.29
C GLY A 156 -7.48 18.92 1.80
N THR A 157 -8.12 18.25 2.74
CA THR A 157 -7.59 17.00 3.33
C THR A 157 -7.65 15.89 2.28
N PRO A 158 -6.59 15.11 2.08
CA PRO A 158 -6.52 14.08 1.04
C PRO A 158 -7.41 12.87 1.38
N THR A 159 -8.71 13.06 1.35
CA THR A 159 -9.70 12.01 1.69
C THR A 159 -9.98 11.06 0.54
N ASN A 160 -9.53 11.39 -0.69
CA ASN A 160 -9.91 10.65 -1.90
C ASN A 160 -8.75 9.93 -2.58
N VAL A 161 -7.53 10.02 -2.02
CA VAL A 161 -6.32 9.50 -2.65
C VAL A 161 -5.69 8.45 -1.74
N TYR A 162 -6.26 7.25 -1.72
CA TYR A 162 -5.78 6.16 -0.90
C TYR A 162 -5.03 5.13 -1.73
N SER A 163 -3.97 4.59 -1.13
CA SER A 163 -3.32 3.38 -1.59
C SER A 163 -3.51 2.28 -0.54
N LEU A 164 -4.11 1.18 -0.95
CA LEU A 164 -4.21 -0.04 -0.15
C LEU A 164 -3.21 -1.06 -0.69
N ALA A 165 -2.53 -1.73 0.20
CA ALA A 165 -1.68 -2.85 -0.18
C ALA A 165 -1.82 -4.00 0.81
N TYR A 166 -1.60 -5.22 0.34
CA TYR A 166 -1.69 -6.44 1.13
C TYR A 166 -0.51 -7.35 0.82
N ASP A 167 -0.01 -8.02 1.86
CA ASP A 167 1.07 -9.01 1.79
C ASP A 167 0.49 -10.42 1.82
N TRP A 168 0.74 -11.18 0.75
CA TRP A 168 0.28 -12.55 0.56
C TRP A 168 1.46 -13.51 0.53
N ILE A 169 1.18 -14.77 0.86
CA ILE A 169 2.07 -15.90 0.60
C ILE A 169 1.42 -16.73 -0.49
N LEU A 170 2.01 -16.74 -1.67
CA LEU A 170 1.63 -17.62 -2.75
C LEU A 170 2.25 -19.01 -2.52
N GLN A 171 1.43 -20.05 -2.46
CA GLN A 171 1.83 -21.36 -2.05
C GLN A 171 1.28 -22.44 -3.00
N PHE A 172 2.16 -23.30 -3.52
CA PHE A 172 1.80 -24.42 -4.40
C PHE A 172 1.75 -25.75 -3.65
N ASN A 173 2.38 -25.83 -2.48
CA ASN A 173 2.36 -26.99 -1.59
C ASN A 173 2.60 -26.50 -0.14
N GLN A 174 1.90 -27.09 0.83
CA GLN A 174 1.96 -26.68 2.23
C GLN A 174 3.35 -26.79 2.88
N GLU A 175 4.18 -27.73 2.43
CA GLU A 175 5.51 -27.98 3.00
C GLU A 175 6.64 -27.13 2.37
N GLN A 176 6.33 -26.24 1.41
CA GLN A 176 7.35 -25.45 0.72
C GLN A 176 7.98 -24.41 1.62
N GLU A 177 9.30 -24.24 1.48
CA GLU A 177 10.02 -23.11 2.05
C GLU A 177 9.70 -21.83 1.27
N LEU A 178 9.87 -20.69 1.93
CA LEU A 178 9.74 -19.39 1.28
C LEU A 178 10.96 -19.16 0.38
N PHE A 179 10.73 -18.67 -0.84
CA PHE A 179 11.78 -18.18 -1.71
C PHE A 179 12.44 -16.96 -1.06
N LEU A 180 13.75 -17.04 -0.79
CA LEU A 180 14.47 -15.97 -0.14
C LEU A 180 15.52 -15.40 -1.07
N LYS A 181 15.42 -14.08 -1.31
CA LYS A 181 16.49 -13.31 -1.94
C LYS A 181 17.57 -12.95 -0.93
N GLU A 182 18.75 -12.68 -1.42
CA GLU A 182 19.85 -12.16 -0.58
C GLU A 182 19.44 -10.84 0.08
N LYS A 183 19.73 -10.72 1.38
CA LYS A 183 19.31 -9.57 2.18
C LYS A 183 20.48 -8.62 2.38
N GLU A 184 20.29 -7.38 2.03
CA GLU A 184 21.21 -6.29 2.35
C GLU A 184 20.49 -5.26 3.23
N TYR A 185 20.92 -5.20 4.50
CA TYR A 185 20.28 -4.31 5.47
C TYR A 185 20.79 -2.89 5.36
N GLN A 186 19.85 -1.95 5.43
CA GLN A 186 20.14 -0.53 5.58
C GLN A 186 20.26 -0.17 7.05
N SER A 187 21.10 0.84 7.32
CA SER A 187 21.22 1.39 8.66
C SER A 187 20.47 2.73 8.73
N PRO A 188 19.44 2.85 9.56
CA PRO A 188 18.76 4.13 9.74
C PRO A 188 19.73 5.17 10.32
N THR A 189 19.59 6.42 9.92
CA THR A 189 20.51 7.49 10.32
C THR A 189 20.22 7.99 11.73
N LYS A 190 18.95 7.90 12.16
CA LYS A 190 18.49 8.34 13.48
C LYS A 190 17.36 7.45 13.97
N GLU A 191 17.26 7.34 15.29
CA GLU A 191 16.16 6.72 15.99
C GLU A 191 15.45 7.79 16.83
N TYR A 192 14.13 7.90 16.72
CA TYR A 192 13.32 8.81 17.50
C TYR A 192 12.35 8.03 18.38
N GLN A 193 12.02 8.58 19.54
CA GLN A 193 10.99 8.01 20.45
C GLN A 193 9.61 8.63 20.22
N ASP A 194 9.26 9.01 19.03
CA ASP A 194 7.99 9.68 18.75
C ASP A 194 6.92 8.71 18.25
N MET A 195 5.63 9.07 18.44
CA MET A 195 4.49 8.21 18.11
C MET A 195 4.03 8.41 16.66
N TRP A 196 4.87 8.12 15.70
CA TRP A 196 4.42 8.00 14.31
C TRP A 196 4.16 6.54 13.97
N ASN A 197 3.02 6.25 13.34
CA ASN A 197 2.67 4.90 12.91
C ASN A 197 2.68 4.85 11.38
N GLY A 198 3.42 3.91 10.81
CA GLY A 198 3.51 3.68 9.38
C GLY A 198 4.73 4.31 8.73
N LEU A 199 4.63 4.54 7.43
CA LEU A 199 5.65 5.16 6.59
C LEU A 199 5.29 6.62 6.33
N LEU A 200 6.27 7.48 6.53
CA LEU A 200 6.24 8.84 6.05
C LEU A 200 7.48 9.06 5.20
N ILE A 201 7.31 9.66 4.04
CA ILE A 201 8.40 9.99 3.13
C ILE A 201 8.10 11.32 2.44
N ASN A 202 9.06 12.25 2.43
CA ASN A 202 8.96 13.55 1.78
C ASN A 202 10.35 14.20 1.74
N ASN A 203 10.51 15.34 1.07
CA ASN A 203 11.77 16.08 1.06
C ASN A 203 12.03 16.87 2.35
N ASP A 204 11.00 17.17 3.13
CA ASP A 204 11.11 17.80 4.45
C ASP A 204 10.06 17.26 5.41
N ILE A 205 10.52 16.42 6.34
CA ILE A 205 9.69 15.86 7.41
C ILE A 205 10.12 16.31 8.80
N THR A 206 11.07 17.25 8.90
CA THR A 206 11.67 17.67 10.19
C THR A 206 10.71 18.44 11.08
N GLU A 207 9.69 19.08 10.51
CA GLU A 207 8.73 19.91 11.24
C GLU A 207 7.31 19.30 11.33
N LEU A 208 7.15 17.99 11.11
CA LEU A 208 5.84 17.30 11.08
C LEU A 208 4.93 17.58 12.27
N LYS A 209 5.47 17.97 13.40
CA LYS A 209 4.66 18.37 14.57
C LYS A 209 3.89 19.68 14.36
N ARG A 210 4.22 20.47 13.32
CA ARG A 210 3.71 21.82 13.14
C ARG A 210 3.18 22.11 11.74
N THR A 211 3.62 21.39 10.71
CA THR A 211 3.25 21.68 9.31
C THR A 211 2.82 20.41 8.58
N ILE A 212 1.83 20.55 7.70
CA ILE A 212 1.48 19.52 6.74
C ILE A 212 2.66 19.39 5.76
N PRO A 213 3.18 18.19 5.48
CA PRO A 213 4.24 18.00 4.48
C PRO A 213 3.87 18.66 3.15
N PRO A 214 4.84 19.19 2.39
CA PRO A 214 4.56 19.71 1.06
C PRO A 214 3.93 18.62 0.20
N LYS A 215 2.90 19.00 -0.55
CA LYS A 215 2.21 18.09 -1.47
C LYS A 215 2.96 17.91 -2.79
N GLU A 216 3.94 18.78 -3.06
CA GLU A 216 4.67 18.86 -4.32
C GLU A 216 6.14 19.13 -4.07
N ILE A 217 6.98 18.46 -4.84
CA ILE A 217 8.43 18.71 -4.95
C ILE A 217 8.72 19.05 -6.40
N GLN A 218 9.34 20.21 -6.67
CA GLN A 218 9.78 20.58 -8.00
C GLN A 218 11.23 20.16 -8.23
N CYS A 219 11.51 19.62 -9.42
CA CYS A 219 12.84 19.17 -9.83
C CYS A 219 13.02 19.24 -11.35
N SER A 220 14.27 19.05 -11.80
CA SER A 220 14.61 18.94 -13.23
C SER A 220 14.54 17.46 -13.69
N PRO A 221 14.41 17.22 -15.03
CA PRO A 221 14.49 15.88 -15.58
C PRO A 221 15.77 15.14 -15.18
N GLY A 222 15.64 13.89 -14.74
CA GLY A 222 16.78 13.06 -14.33
C GLY A 222 17.50 13.50 -13.05
N GLU A 223 17.00 14.51 -12.35
CA GLU A 223 17.60 15.00 -11.11
C GLU A 223 17.53 13.93 -10.01
N LYS A 224 18.62 13.83 -9.22
CA LYS A 224 18.60 13.02 -7.99
C LYS A 224 17.97 13.81 -6.87
N ILE A 225 16.89 13.25 -6.32
CA ILE A 225 16.10 13.85 -5.25
C ILE A 225 16.42 13.12 -3.96
N GLU A 226 16.87 13.86 -2.94
CA GLU A 226 17.00 13.34 -1.60
C GLU A 226 15.65 13.44 -0.88
N LEU A 227 15.16 12.32 -0.39
CA LEU A 227 13.93 12.22 0.40
C LEU A 227 14.29 11.76 1.81
N GLN A 228 13.61 12.34 2.78
CA GLN A 228 13.65 11.89 4.16
C GLN A 228 12.53 10.88 4.40
N TYR A 229 12.80 9.84 5.19
CA TYR A 229 11.78 8.89 5.61
C TYR A 229 11.71 8.76 7.14
N GLN A 230 10.53 8.38 7.63
CA GLN A 230 10.29 7.89 8.98
C GLN A 230 9.42 6.64 8.91
N ILE A 231 9.82 5.61 9.65
CA ILE A 231 9.10 4.35 9.79
C ILE A 231 8.90 4.11 11.28
N GLY A 232 7.65 3.88 11.71
CA GLY A 232 7.36 3.66 13.12
C GLY A 232 6.00 3.00 13.33
N GLY A 233 5.69 2.73 14.61
CA GLY A 233 4.44 2.09 15.02
C GLY A 233 4.29 0.66 14.54
N LEU A 234 5.40 0.03 14.23
CA LEU A 234 5.46 -1.37 13.82
C LEU A 234 5.12 -2.28 15.01
N GLY A 235 4.55 -3.45 14.71
CA GLY A 235 4.30 -4.49 15.68
C GLY A 235 5.59 -5.06 16.31
N ASN A 236 5.57 -6.32 16.67
CA ASN A 236 6.78 -7.04 17.12
C ASN A 236 7.43 -7.72 15.90
N CYS A 237 7.84 -6.97 14.89
CA CYS A 237 8.55 -7.50 13.73
C CYS A 237 10.06 -7.45 13.92
N GLU A 238 10.81 -8.30 13.25
CA GLU A 238 12.28 -8.33 13.30
C GLU A 238 12.88 -7.56 12.14
N GLU A 239 12.16 -7.49 11.04
CA GLU A 239 12.61 -6.89 9.79
C GLU A 239 11.48 -6.08 9.17
N VAL A 240 11.83 -5.00 8.51
CA VAL A 240 10.91 -4.15 7.76
C VAL A 240 11.47 -3.92 6.37
N LEU A 241 10.63 -4.04 5.36
CA LEU A 241 10.95 -3.71 3.98
C LEU A 241 10.17 -2.48 3.54
N MET A 242 10.87 -1.53 2.92
CA MET A 242 10.27 -0.35 2.29
C MET A 242 10.32 -0.50 0.77
N LEU A 243 9.17 -0.35 0.15
CA LEU A 243 8.94 -0.40 -1.30
C LEU A 243 8.39 0.94 -1.77
N LEU A 244 8.94 1.50 -2.84
CA LEU A 244 8.45 2.76 -3.43
C LEU A 244 7.98 2.59 -4.87
N SER A 245 6.98 3.36 -5.22
CA SER A 245 6.42 3.45 -6.57
C SER A 245 6.24 4.92 -6.95
N LEU A 246 6.60 5.26 -8.16
CA LEU A 246 6.40 6.56 -8.77
C LEU A 246 5.48 6.39 -9.97
N ASP A 247 4.35 7.07 -9.96
CA ASP A 247 3.33 6.98 -11.01
C ASP A 247 2.95 5.52 -11.34
N MET A 248 2.66 4.75 -10.31
CA MET A 248 2.32 3.31 -10.36
C MET A 248 3.39 2.42 -11.01
N LYS A 249 4.66 2.82 -10.95
CA LYS A 249 5.80 2.00 -11.36
C LYS A 249 6.79 1.92 -10.22
N GLN A 250 7.26 0.71 -9.93
CA GLN A 250 8.34 0.54 -8.97
C GLN A 250 9.57 1.34 -9.40
N ILE A 251 10.17 2.03 -8.44
CA ILE A 251 11.40 2.78 -8.66
C ILE A 251 12.54 2.22 -7.81
N MET A 252 13.74 2.43 -8.27
CA MET A 252 14.93 2.17 -7.46
C MET A 252 15.11 3.27 -6.43
N VAL A 253 15.49 2.85 -5.23
CA VAL A 253 15.81 3.68 -4.06
C VAL A 253 17.21 3.33 -3.64
N ASP A 254 18.14 4.29 -3.63
CA ASP A 254 19.56 4.01 -3.41
C ASP A 254 20.10 2.88 -4.31
N ASP A 255 19.71 2.90 -5.58
CA ASP A 255 20.05 1.88 -6.60
C ASP A 255 19.55 0.45 -6.29
N LYS A 256 18.51 0.31 -5.45
CA LYS A 256 17.87 -0.98 -5.09
C LYS A 256 16.37 -0.93 -5.34
N ASN A 257 15.77 -2.08 -5.68
CA ASN A 257 14.32 -2.18 -5.88
C ASN A 257 13.52 -1.99 -4.59
N TYR A 258 14.13 -2.26 -3.42
CA TYR A 258 13.56 -2.08 -2.09
C TYR A 258 14.67 -1.92 -1.06
N LEU A 259 14.32 -1.39 0.12
CA LEU A 259 15.24 -1.29 1.26
C LEU A 259 14.76 -2.18 2.40
N VAL A 260 15.70 -2.85 3.08
CA VAL A 260 15.42 -3.70 4.24
C VAL A 260 16.10 -3.12 5.47
N PHE A 261 15.36 -3.04 6.56
CA PHE A 261 15.84 -2.57 7.84
C PHE A 261 15.63 -3.66 8.89
N LYS A 262 16.55 -3.74 9.85
CA LYS A 262 16.32 -4.50 11.09
C LYS A 262 15.60 -3.60 12.06
N GLU A 263 14.49 -4.09 12.61
CA GLU A 263 13.85 -3.38 13.70
C GLU A 263 14.75 -3.35 14.94
N ARG A 264 14.83 -2.18 15.58
CA ARG A 264 15.54 -1.98 16.84
C ARG A 264 14.58 -1.37 17.86
N ASP A 265 14.15 -2.18 18.82
CA ASP A 265 13.50 -1.78 20.07
C ASP A 265 12.34 -0.76 19.98
N LYS A 266 11.39 -0.95 19.07
CA LYS A 266 10.16 -0.12 18.95
C LYS A 266 10.39 1.37 18.72
N ASN A 267 11.55 1.75 18.22
CA ASN A 267 11.88 3.12 17.91
C ASN A 267 11.46 3.48 16.46
N ILE A 268 11.17 4.75 16.25
CA ILE A 268 11.00 5.27 14.89
C ILE A 268 12.36 5.26 14.20
N MET A 269 12.44 4.56 13.09
CA MET A 269 13.59 4.60 12.19
C MET A 269 13.46 5.79 11.25
N SER A 270 14.51 6.54 11.04
CA SER A 270 14.53 7.61 10.07
C SER A 270 15.86 7.71 9.35
N GLY A 271 15.83 8.27 8.18
CA GLY A 271 17.00 8.48 7.35
C GLY A 271 16.67 9.25 6.09
N THR A 272 17.60 9.22 5.16
CA THR A 272 17.42 9.77 3.81
C THR A 272 17.60 8.68 2.77
N VAL A 273 16.96 8.84 1.64
CA VAL A 273 17.08 7.98 0.46
C VAL A 273 17.16 8.84 -0.78
N MET A 274 17.79 8.30 -1.82
CA MET A 274 17.90 8.96 -3.11
C MET A 274 17.01 8.25 -4.13
N ILE A 275 16.24 9.04 -4.86
CA ILE A 275 15.53 8.60 -6.06
C ILE A 275 15.98 9.42 -7.25
N THR A 276 15.69 8.94 -8.47
CA THR A 276 15.94 9.69 -9.70
C THR A 276 14.60 10.15 -10.27
N ALA A 277 14.46 11.45 -10.53
CA ALA A 277 13.30 12.00 -11.20
C ALA A 277 13.15 11.44 -12.61
N PRO A 278 11.93 11.34 -13.15
CA PRO A 278 11.70 11.01 -14.54
C PRO A 278 12.42 11.95 -15.50
N GLU A 279 12.82 11.42 -16.65
CA GLU A 279 13.47 12.20 -17.73
C GLU A 279 12.48 13.11 -18.49
N GLN A 280 11.19 12.85 -18.39
CA GLN A 280 10.17 13.63 -19.06
C GLN A 280 9.53 14.62 -18.09
N PRO A 281 9.31 15.89 -18.51
CA PRO A 281 8.52 16.82 -17.73
C PRO A 281 7.10 16.33 -17.50
N GLY A 282 6.57 16.55 -16.30
CA GLY A 282 5.23 16.10 -15.93
C GLY A 282 5.02 16.06 -14.43
N LEU A 283 3.83 15.64 -14.05
CA LEU A 283 3.45 15.37 -12.66
C LEU A 283 3.50 13.86 -12.41
N TYR A 284 4.12 13.45 -11.33
CA TYR A 284 4.31 12.06 -10.96
C TYR A 284 4.05 11.88 -9.47
N ASP A 285 3.17 10.97 -9.10
CA ASP A 285 2.88 10.74 -7.68
C ASP A 285 3.74 9.63 -7.10
N LEU A 286 4.43 9.94 -6.01
CA LEU A 286 5.19 8.97 -5.23
C LEU A 286 4.29 8.37 -4.15
N THR A 287 4.31 7.05 -4.06
CA THR A 287 3.72 6.25 -2.99
C THR A 287 4.73 5.26 -2.44
N GLY A 288 4.49 4.75 -1.25
CA GLY A 288 5.36 3.73 -0.67
C GLY A 288 4.64 2.90 0.38
N TRP A 289 5.17 1.72 0.63
CA TRP A 289 4.62 0.77 1.59
C TRP A 289 5.73 0.18 2.45
N ILE A 290 5.36 -0.22 3.65
CA ILE A 290 6.22 -1.02 4.52
C ILE A 290 5.58 -2.38 4.75
N ILE A 291 6.43 -3.40 4.68
CA ILE A 291 6.07 -4.79 4.90
C ILE A 291 6.83 -5.27 6.14
N GLU A 292 6.09 -5.71 7.16
CA GLU A 292 6.65 -6.28 8.38
C GLU A 292 7.01 -7.75 8.17
N ASP A 293 8.15 -8.18 8.70
CA ASP A 293 8.67 -9.54 8.58
C ASP A 293 8.61 -10.11 7.15
N PRO A 294 9.18 -9.37 6.17
CA PRO A 294 9.00 -9.66 4.74
C PRO A 294 9.47 -11.06 4.32
N PHE A 295 10.40 -11.64 5.08
CA PHE A 295 11.01 -12.91 4.74
C PHE A 295 10.58 -14.06 5.67
N LYS A 296 9.49 -13.87 6.42
CA LYS A 296 8.87 -14.95 7.19
C LYS A 296 7.69 -15.53 6.45
N LYS A 297 7.60 -16.87 6.44
CA LYS A 297 6.40 -17.59 6.02
C LYS A 297 5.52 -17.78 7.27
N GLU A 298 4.65 -16.83 7.53
CA GLU A 298 3.73 -16.87 8.65
C GLU A 298 2.30 -16.65 8.15
N GLU A 299 1.43 -17.59 8.49
CA GLU A 299 0.00 -17.43 8.25
C GLU A 299 -0.55 -16.40 9.24
N LYS A 300 -1.18 -15.36 8.73
CA LYS A 300 -1.80 -14.29 9.51
C LYS A 300 -3.10 -13.82 8.88
N GLU A 301 -3.92 -13.16 9.67
CA GLU A 301 -5.08 -12.45 9.14
C GLU A 301 -4.61 -11.34 8.19
N VAL A 302 -5.36 -11.13 7.11
CA VAL A 302 -5.04 -10.12 6.10
C VAL A 302 -5.37 -8.73 6.63
N PHE A 303 -4.35 -7.90 6.75
CA PHE A 303 -4.47 -6.49 7.10
C PHE A 303 -3.80 -5.61 6.03
N PRO A 304 -4.32 -4.40 5.80
CA PRO A 304 -3.63 -3.45 4.93
C PRO A 304 -2.23 -3.12 5.45
N LEU A 305 -1.28 -3.09 4.54
CA LEU A 305 0.07 -2.60 4.82
C LEU A 305 0.04 -1.10 5.11
N ALA A 306 0.98 -0.63 5.92
CA ALA A 306 1.15 0.78 6.14
C ALA A 306 1.70 1.45 4.87
N ALA A 307 0.95 2.42 4.35
CA ALA A 307 1.29 3.19 3.18
C ALA A 307 1.74 4.60 3.55
N ALA A 308 2.67 5.16 2.77
CA ALA A 308 3.00 6.58 2.84
C ALA A 308 1.86 7.41 2.24
N PRO A 309 1.58 8.61 2.79
CA PRO A 309 0.79 9.60 2.07
C PRO A 309 1.42 9.88 0.70
N ARG A 310 0.59 9.97 -0.33
CA ARG A 310 1.06 10.35 -1.67
C ARG A 310 1.55 11.80 -1.65
N PHE A 311 2.52 12.10 -2.50
CA PHE A 311 2.89 13.46 -2.86
C PHE A 311 3.38 13.51 -4.30
N THR A 312 3.29 14.69 -4.92
CA THR A 312 3.61 14.88 -6.33
C THR A 312 5.06 15.30 -6.52
N ILE A 313 5.76 14.66 -7.44
CA ILE A 313 7.03 15.11 -7.99
C ILE A 313 6.73 15.82 -9.30
N HIS A 314 6.97 17.11 -9.36
CA HIS A 314 6.75 17.96 -10.54
C HIS A 314 8.07 18.17 -11.26
N VAL A 315 8.25 17.47 -12.37
CA VAL A 315 9.43 17.59 -13.24
C VAL A 315 9.19 18.75 -14.20
N THR A 316 10.01 19.79 -14.08
CA THR A 316 9.92 21.02 -14.90
C THR A 316 11.16 21.18 -15.77
N LEU A 317 11.01 21.84 -16.96
CA LEU A 317 12.14 22.17 -17.86
C LEU A 317 12.98 23.32 -17.32
#